data_68811172cb694b4079babc295f853902
#
_entry.id   68811172cb694b4079babc295f853902
#
_cell.length_a   1.000
_cell.length_b   1.000
_cell.length_c   1.000
_cell.angle_alpha   90.00
_cell.angle_beta   90.00
_cell.angle_gamma   90.00
#
_symmetry.space_group_name_H-M   'P 1'
#
loop_
_entity.id
_entity.type
_entity.pdbx_description
1 polymer ?
#
loop_
_entity_poly.entity_id
_entity_poly.type
_entity_poly.pdbx_seq_one_letter_code
_entity_poly.pdbx_strand_id
1 'polypeptide(L)'
;MKKRVICLVFMFLVIVSAIIAIVRINGKDDNSKKITVAEVAHSVFYAPQYVAHGLGYFKDEGLDVDIVLTSGADNVMAAVLSGDADIGFSGTEATIYVYNGGEKDYVMTFAGLTQKDGSFLVSREKYASFTLSDLKSKNVIGGRVGGMPEMTFEWALKQNGINPKSDLNIDTSIAFPAMEGAFIGGTGDFVTLFEPNATSVEKNGYGYVVAYIGELAGDVPYTAYNAKKSYIENNPEVIKNFTKAINRGLKYVYSHDSKDIAKIMLDYFPDTTLADMEIIVDRYKNGEAWKKNITINRDEWDHIQEIIESAGELDKYVPYDELIYSKYFDMYE
;
A
#
# COMPACT_ATOMS: atom_id res chain seq x y z
N MET A 1 -37.38 38.25 -46.41
CA MET A 1 -36.01 37.72 -46.54
C MET A 1 -35.09 38.15 -45.39
N LYS A 2 -34.99 39.44 -45.01
CA LYS A 2 -34.05 39.92 -43.96
C LYS A 2 -34.21 39.24 -42.57
N LYS A 3 -35.46 39.02 -42.08
CA LYS A 3 -35.69 38.37 -40.77
C LYS A 3 -35.22 36.92 -40.70
N ARG A 4 -35.37 36.13 -41.80
CA ARG A 4 -34.90 34.73 -41.88
C ARG A 4 -33.35 34.61 -41.87
N VAL A 5 -32.67 35.55 -42.53
CA VAL A 5 -31.21 35.62 -42.53
C VAL A 5 -30.66 35.95 -41.16
N ILE A 6 -31.31 36.88 -40.42
CA ILE A 6 -30.91 37.25 -39.05
C ILE A 6 -31.06 36.05 -38.08
N CYS A 7 -32.17 35.27 -38.19
CA CYS A 7 -32.33 34.06 -37.36
C CYS A 7 -31.28 32.99 -37.64
N LEU A 8 -30.90 32.79 -38.93
CA LEU A 8 -29.85 31.83 -39.30
C LEU A 8 -28.47 32.22 -38.79
N VAL A 9 -28.14 33.52 -38.85
CA VAL A 9 -26.87 34.05 -38.29
C VAL A 9 -26.84 33.89 -36.77
N PHE A 10 -27.94 34.15 -36.07
CA PHE A 10 -28.01 34.00 -34.61
C PHE A 10 -27.89 32.53 -34.19
N MET A 11 -28.55 31.62 -34.91
CA MET A 11 -28.45 30.18 -34.67
C MET A 11 -27.03 29.64 -34.93
N PHE A 12 -26.34 30.14 -35.97
CA PHE A 12 -24.94 29.80 -36.25
C PHE A 12 -24.00 30.30 -35.15
N LEU A 13 -24.18 31.51 -34.64
CA LEU A 13 -23.39 32.05 -33.53
C LEU A 13 -23.60 31.26 -32.21
N VAL A 14 -24.83 30.82 -31.94
CA VAL A 14 -25.10 29.93 -30.78
C VAL A 14 -24.46 28.57 -30.92
N ILE A 15 -24.49 27.96 -32.10
CA ILE A 15 -23.82 26.69 -32.38
C ILE A 15 -22.30 26.85 -32.26
N VAL A 16 -21.72 27.90 -32.80
CA VAL A 16 -20.28 28.16 -32.70
C VAL A 16 -19.86 28.40 -31.26
N SER A 17 -20.66 29.17 -30.48
CA SER A 17 -20.38 29.38 -29.05
C SER A 17 -20.51 28.10 -28.23
N ALA A 18 -21.48 27.22 -28.55
CA ALA A 18 -21.62 25.90 -27.92
C ALA A 18 -20.45 24.96 -28.29
N ILE A 19 -20.00 24.96 -29.55
CA ILE A 19 -18.83 24.19 -29.97
C ILE A 19 -17.55 24.71 -29.27
N ILE A 20 -17.37 26.02 -29.18
CA ILE A 20 -16.23 26.63 -28.45
C ILE A 20 -16.29 26.28 -26.96
N ALA A 21 -17.47 26.25 -26.34
CA ALA A 21 -17.65 25.83 -24.96
C ALA A 21 -17.34 24.34 -24.78
N ILE A 22 -17.80 23.47 -25.70
CA ILE A 22 -17.51 22.03 -25.69
C ILE A 22 -16.01 21.78 -25.93
N VAL A 23 -15.37 22.50 -26.86
CA VAL A 23 -13.92 22.40 -27.10
C VAL A 23 -13.11 22.90 -25.91
N ARG A 24 -13.56 23.94 -25.20
CA ARG A 24 -12.94 24.40 -23.96
C ARG A 24 -13.16 23.44 -22.76
N ILE A 25 -14.27 22.70 -22.75
CA ILE A 25 -14.54 21.70 -21.72
C ILE A 25 -13.74 20.41 -22.01
N ASN A 26 -13.60 20.02 -23.29
CA ASN A 26 -12.81 18.85 -23.72
C ASN A 26 -11.34 19.16 -24.00
N GLY A 27 -10.96 20.42 -24.15
CA GLY A 27 -9.60 20.89 -24.34
C GLY A 27 -9.04 21.56 -23.08
N LYS A 28 -9.26 20.98 -21.89
CA LYS A 28 -8.27 21.10 -20.85
C LYS A 28 -7.03 20.41 -21.42
N ASP A 29 -6.05 21.19 -21.87
CA ASP A 29 -4.69 20.71 -22.01
C ASP A 29 -4.43 19.93 -20.72
N ASP A 30 -4.19 18.64 -20.87
CA ASP A 30 -3.86 17.78 -19.73
C ASP A 30 -2.45 18.16 -19.29
N ASN A 31 -2.36 19.29 -18.58
CA ASN A 31 -1.14 19.85 -18.04
C ASN A 31 -0.76 19.11 -16.75
N SER A 32 -1.36 17.94 -16.54
CA SER A 32 -1.07 17.08 -15.40
C SER A 32 0.39 16.61 -15.46
N LYS A 33 1.09 16.75 -14.36
CA LYS A 33 2.45 16.22 -14.26
C LYS A 33 2.40 14.71 -14.17
N LYS A 34 3.08 14.02 -15.09
CA LYS A 34 3.20 12.56 -15.05
C LYS A 34 4.08 12.14 -13.87
N ILE A 35 3.61 11.16 -13.12
CA ILE A 35 4.28 10.59 -11.95
C ILE A 35 4.22 9.08 -12.04
N THR A 36 5.37 8.43 -11.98
CA THR A 36 5.46 6.97 -11.89
C THR A 36 5.61 6.56 -10.43
N VAL A 37 4.69 5.72 -9.94
CA VAL A 37 4.73 5.12 -8.61
C VAL A 37 5.10 3.65 -8.73
N ALA A 38 6.25 3.25 -8.17
CA ALA A 38 6.64 1.85 -8.07
C ALA A 38 5.98 1.20 -6.85
N GLU A 39 5.05 0.28 -7.08
CA GLU A 39 4.26 -0.42 -6.07
C GLU A 39 4.89 -1.77 -5.71
N VAL A 40 5.10 -2.03 -4.41
CA VAL A 40 5.80 -3.23 -3.91
C VAL A 40 5.05 -4.53 -4.14
N ALA A 41 3.73 -4.48 -4.14
CA ALA A 41 2.83 -5.61 -4.37
C ALA A 41 1.48 -5.09 -4.85
N HIS A 42 0.78 -5.88 -5.66
CA HIS A 42 -0.59 -5.59 -6.07
C HIS A 42 -1.56 -6.23 -5.07
N SER A 43 -2.13 -5.44 -4.16
CA SER A 43 -2.94 -5.96 -3.05
C SER A 43 -4.08 -5.02 -2.67
N VAL A 44 -5.22 -5.60 -2.30
CA VAL A 44 -6.37 -4.87 -1.73
C VAL A 44 -6.00 -4.15 -0.43
N PHE A 45 -4.92 -4.55 0.22
CA PHE A 45 -4.32 -3.85 1.35
C PHE A 45 -4.04 -2.37 1.07
N TYR A 46 -3.87 -2.00 -0.20
CA TYR A 46 -3.62 -0.63 -0.66
C TYR A 46 -4.88 0.08 -1.17
N ALA A 47 -6.07 -0.35 -0.75
CA ALA A 47 -7.34 0.22 -1.19
C ALA A 47 -7.40 1.76 -1.17
N PRO A 48 -6.88 2.50 -0.17
CA PRO A 48 -6.90 3.97 -0.22
C PRO A 48 -6.16 4.57 -1.43
N GLN A 49 -5.07 3.93 -1.91
CA GLN A 49 -4.34 4.33 -3.11
C GLN A 49 -5.21 4.15 -4.37
N TYR A 50 -5.81 2.96 -4.52
CA TYR A 50 -6.65 2.66 -5.68
C TYR A 50 -7.93 3.49 -5.69
N VAL A 51 -8.52 3.77 -4.53
CA VAL A 51 -9.63 4.71 -4.38
C VAL A 51 -9.22 6.12 -4.83
N ALA A 52 -8.06 6.61 -4.39
CA ALA A 52 -7.57 7.92 -4.81
C ALA A 52 -7.34 7.99 -6.33
N HIS A 53 -6.81 6.92 -6.92
CA HIS A 53 -6.58 6.81 -8.35
C HIS A 53 -7.90 6.69 -9.12
N GLY A 54 -8.78 5.75 -8.76
CA GLY A 54 -10.02 5.44 -9.46
C GLY A 54 -11.04 6.58 -9.40
N LEU A 55 -11.08 7.35 -8.30
CA LEU A 55 -11.92 8.53 -8.17
C LEU A 55 -11.29 9.81 -8.74
N GLY A 56 -10.10 9.71 -9.34
CA GLY A 56 -9.45 10.83 -10.00
C GLY A 56 -8.86 11.87 -9.06
N TYR A 57 -8.62 11.55 -7.78
CA TYR A 57 -8.11 12.52 -6.81
C TYR A 57 -6.72 13.04 -7.16
N PHE A 58 -5.87 12.23 -7.79
CA PHE A 58 -4.58 12.69 -8.32
C PHE A 58 -4.77 13.69 -9.46
N LYS A 59 -5.70 13.43 -10.38
CA LYS A 59 -6.00 14.35 -11.50
C LYS A 59 -6.55 15.67 -11.02
N ASP A 60 -7.39 15.66 -9.98
CA ASP A 60 -7.90 16.88 -9.34
C ASP A 60 -6.77 17.77 -8.81
N GLU A 61 -5.67 17.14 -8.36
CA GLU A 61 -4.48 17.82 -7.86
C GLU A 61 -3.41 18.05 -8.96
N GLY A 62 -3.76 17.86 -10.24
CA GLY A 62 -2.89 18.11 -11.39
C GLY A 62 -1.80 17.07 -11.60
N LEU A 63 -2.00 15.84 -11.12
CA LEU A 63 -1.08 14.73 -11.27
C LEU A 63 -1.71 13.63 -12.13
N ASP A 64 -0.95 13.13 -13.11
CA ASP A 64 -1.25 11.93 -13.89
C ASP A 64 -0.37 10.80 -13.37
N VAL A 65 -0.95 9.95 -12.51
CA VAL A 65 -0.22 8.92 -11.77
C VAL A 65 -0.34 7.58 -12.50
N ASP A 66 0.81 6.98 -12.80
CA ASP A 66 0.93 5.62 -13.29
C ASP A 66 1.50 4.73 -12.18
N ILE A 67 0.74 3.70 -11.79
CA ILE A 67 1.11 2.76 -10.73
C ILE A 67 1.68 1.50 -11.38
N VAL A 68 2.97 1.23 -11.16
CA VAL A 68 3.69 0.12 -11.77
C VAL A 68 4.08 -0.90 -10.70
N LEU A 69 3.62 -2.13 -10.86
CA LEU A 69 4.04 -3.22 -9.97
C LEU A 69 5.53 -3.50 -10.11
N THR A 70 6.24 -3.34 -8.99
CA THR A 70 7.69 -3.53 -8.88
C THR A 70 7.94 -4.46 -7.68
N SER A 71 7.71 -5.75 -7.90
CA SER A 71 7.64 -6.75 -6.82
C SER A 71 8.88 -6.78 -5.92
N GLY A 72 8.67 -6.47 -4.63
CA GLY A 72 9.70 -6.44 -3.59
C GLY A 72 10.25 -5.05 -3.31
N ALA A 73 10.45 -4.75 -2.02
CA ALA A 73 10.90 -3.43 -1.57
C ALA A 73 12.28 -3.04 -2.14
N ASP A 74 13.17 -4.02 -2.33
CA ASP A 74 14.50 -3.79 -2.92
C ASP A 74 14.39 -3.28 -4.37
N ASN A 75 13.48 -3.88 -5.15
CA ASN A 75 13.25 -3.46 -6.53
C ASN A 75 12.58 -2.08 -6.59
N VAL A 76 11.68 -1.77 -5.65
CA VAL A 76 11.11 -0.42 -5.51
C VAL A 76 12.20 0.60 -5.21
N MET A 77 13.08 0.32 -4.24
CA MET A 77 14.21 1.22 -3.95
C MET A 77 15.14 1.38 -5.15
N ALA A 78 15.44 0.28 -5.86
CA ALA A 78 16.27 0.35 -7.07
C ALA A 78 15.64 1.24 -8.15
N ALA A 79 14.31 1.11 -8.39
CA ALA A 79 13.60 1.95 -9.36
C ALA A 79 13.58 3.44 -8.97
N VAL A 80 13.41 3.74 -7.67
CA VAL A 80 13.46 5.13 -7.17
C VAL A 80 14.87 5.72 -7.28
N LEU A 81 15.88 4.96 -6.88
CA LEU A 81 17.27 5.42 -6.91
C LEU A 81 17.79 5.61 -8.34
N SER A 82 17.43 4.74 -9.27
CA SER A 82 17.78 4.88 -10.70
C SER A 82 17.03 6.04 -11.37
N GLY A 83 15.85 6.41 -10.86
CA GLY A 83 14.97 7.40 -11.47
C GLY A 83 13.97 6.80 -12.47
N ASP A 84 13.83 5.47 -12.52
CA ASP A 84 12.79 4.78 -13.30
C ASP A 84 11.39 4.99 -12.69
N ALA A 85 11.34 5.28 -11.38
CA ALA A 85 10.14 5.75 -10.69
C ALA A 85 10.41 7.04 -9.92
N ASP A 86 9.42 7.94 -9.91
CA ASP A 86 9.46 9.20 -9.15
C ASP A 86 9.22 8.96 -7.66
N ILE A 87 8.29 8.06 -7.36
CA ILE A 87 7.81 7.73 -6.02
C ILE A 87 7.85 6.21 -5.85
N GLY A 88 8.37 5.76 -4.73
CA GLY A 88 8.27 4.39 -4.27
C GLY A 88 7.10 4.23 -3.31
N PHE A 89 6.46 3.08 -3.35
CA PHE A 89 5.45 2.68 -2.41
C PHE A 89 5.80 1.29 -1.87
N SER A 90 6.36 1.26 -0.67
CA SER A 90 6.94 0.05 -0.06
C SER A 90 6.95 0.14 1.47
N GLY A 91 7.42 -0.91 2.13
CA GLY A 91 7.71 -0.87 3.55
C GLY A 91 8.76 0.19 3.90
N THR A 92 8.61 0.82 5.04
CA THR A 92 9.49 1.91 5.48
C THR A 92 10.88 1.41 5.88
N GLU A 93 11.05 0.13 6.20
CA GLU A 93 12.35 -0.51 6.45
C GLU A 93 13.33 -0.29 5.30
N ALA A 94 12.83 -0.30 4.08
CA ALA A 94 13.68 -0.16 2.89
C ALA A 94 14.40 1.20 2.84
N THR A 95 13.76 2.26 3.34
CA THR A 95 14.43 3.59 3.43
C THR A 95 15.54 3.59 4.48
N ILE A 96 15.35 2.86 5.58
CA ILE A 96 16.37 2.68 6.63
C ILE A 96 17.58 1.94 6.06
N TYR A 97 17.36 0.87 5.30
CA TYR A 97 18.45 0.09 4.67
C TYR A 97 19.24 0.93 3.66
N VAL A 98 18.55 1.70 2.81
CA VAL A 98 19.21 2.61 1.85
C VAL A 98 20.06 3.66 2.57
N TYR A 99 19.53 4.26 3.65
CA TYR A 99 20.25 5.26 4.43
C TYR A 99 21.48 4.66 5.13
N ASN A 100 21.33 3.53 5.81
CA ASN A 100 22.42 2.84 6.49
C ASN A 100 23.46 2.29 5.51
N GLY A 101 23.06 1.97 4.27
CA GLY A 101 23.96 1.63 3.17
C GLY A 101 24.82 2.79 2.66
N GLY A 102 24.58 4.01 3.15
CA GLY A 102 25.43 5.19 2.87
C GLY A 102 25.09 5.91 1.55
N GLU A 103 23.90 5.67 0.99
CA GLU A 103 23.44 6.42 -0.20
C GLU A 103 23.34 7.91 0.11
N LYS A 104 23.93 8.75 -0.74
CA LYS A 104 24.00 10.20 -0.49
C LYS A 104 22.69 10.91 -0.82
N ASP A 105 22.06 10.53 -1.92
CA ASP A 105 20.73 11.01 -2.31
C ASP A 105 19.70 9.96 -1.89
N TYR A 106 19.70 9.68 -0.59
CA TYR A 106 18.88 8.66 0.02
C TYR A 106 17.37 8.92 -0.13
N VAL A 107 16.61 7.90 0.11
CA VAL A 107 15.14 7.92 -0.03
C VAL A 107 14.50 8.30 1.30
N MET A 108 13.63 9.31 1.30
CA MET A 108 12.86 9.74 2.46
C MET A 108 11.39 9.32 2.33
N THR A 109 10.78 9.00 3.43
CA THR A 109 9.34 8.72 3.53
C THR A 109 8.57 10.01 3.78
N PHE A 110 7.51 10.27 3.01
CA PHE A 110 6.75 11.52 3.09
C PHE A 110 5.24 11.35 3.33
N ALA A 111 4.71 10.12 3.27
CA ALA A 111 3.30 9.85 3.58
C ALA A 111 3.10 8.37 3.93
N GLY A 112 2.44 8.08 5.05
CA GLY A 112 2.00 6.74 5.40
C GLY A 112 0.67 6.39 4.76
N LEU A 113 0.46 5.10 4.44
CA LEU A 113 -0.83 4.58 3.98
C LEU A 113 -1.39 3.55 4.94
N THR A 114 -0.59 2.58 5.34
CA THR A 114 -1.00 1.49 6.23
C THR A 114 -0.29 1.61 7.57
N GLN A 115 -0.96 1.17 8.63
CA GLN A 115 -0.46 1.29 9.99
C GLN A 115 -0.27 -0.05 10.71
N LYS A 116 -0.56 -1.17 10.03
CA LYS A 116 -0.39 -2.53 10.54
C LYS A 116 0.10 -3.44 9.42
N ASP A 117 0.59 -4.61 9.78
CA ASP A 117 0.85 -5.68 8.81
C ASP A 117 -0.45 -6.07 8.10
N GLY A 118 -0.40 -6.23 6.78
CA GLY A 118 -1.56 -6.57 5.95
C GLY A 118 -1.76 -8.07 5.75
N SER A 119 -0.91 -8.92 6.34
CA SER A 119 -0.97 -10.35 6.11
C SER A 119 -1.89 -11.09 7.09
N PHE A 120 -2.47 -12.15 6.58
CA PHE A 120 -3.26 -13.10 7.33
C PHE A 120 -2.50 -14.42 7.43
N LEU A 121 -2.53 -15.05 8.58
CA LEU A 121 -2.02 -16.40 8.76
C LEU A 121 -3.09 -17.39 8.28
N VAL A 122 -2.71 -18.19 7.30
CA VAL A 122 -3.57 -19.22 6.72
C VAL A 122 -3.05 -20.60 7.12
N SER A 123 -3.90 -21.42 7.68
CA SER A 123 -3.62 -22.80 8.08
C SER A 123 -4.14 -23.79 7.06
N ARG A 124 -3.43 -24.89 6.87
CA ARG A 124 -3.91 -26.03 6.09
C ARG A 124 -5.04 -26.78 6.81
N GLU A 125 -5.02 -26.78 8.12
CA GLU A 125 -5.99 -27.46 8.97
C GLU A 125 -6.98 -26.46 9.57
N LYS A 126 -8.20 -26.91 9.85
CA LYS A 126 -9.21 -26.10 10.53
C LYS A 126 -9.00 -26.13 12.04
N TYR A 127 -8.98 -24.97 12.66
CA TYR A 127 -8.90 -24.79 14.11
C TYR A 127 -10.27 -24.36 14.65
N ALA A 128 -10.70 -24.99 15.76
CA ALA A 128 -11.89 -24.53 16.50
C ALA A 128 -11.59 -23.25 17.29
N SER A 129 -10.36 -23.13 17.78
CA SER A 129 -9.78 -21.93 18.38
C SER A 129 -8.29 -21.97 18.10
N PHE A 130 -7.76 -20.98 17.40
CA PHE A 130 -6.35 -20.87 17.08
C PHE A 130 -5.64 -19.97 18.08
N THR A 131 -4.44 -20.37 18.47
CA THR A 131 -3.50 -19.55 19.24
C THR A 131 -2.12 -19.65 18.60
N LEU A 132 -1.26 -18.64 18.81
CA LEU A 132 0.10 -18.69 18.27
C LEU A 132 0.91 -19.91 18.77
N SER A 133 0.56 -20.50 19.91
CA SER A 133 1.19 -21.73 20.42
C SER A 133 0.98 -22.94 19.51
N ASP A 134 -0.07 -22.93 18.67
CA ASP A 134 -0.33 -24.01 17.70
C ASP A 134 0.69 -24.05 16.56
N LEU A 135 1.52 -22.99 16.43
CA LEU A 135 2.62 -22.91 15.47
C LEU A 135 3.87 -23.69 15.92
N LYS A 136 3.95 -24.13 17.18
CA LYS A 136 5.13 -24.85 17.67
C LYS A 136 5.34 -26.15 16.89
N SER A 137 6.57 -26.35 16.43
CA SER A 137 7.01 -27.48 15.58
C SER A 137 6.34 -27.52 14.19
N LYS A 138 5.74 -26.42 13.73
CA LYS A 138 5.12 -26.29 12.40
C LYS A 138 6.06 -25.62 11.40
N ASN A 139 5.77 -25.83 10.12
CA ASN A 139 6.43 -25.18 9.00
C ASN A 139 5.54 -24.05 8.50
N VAL A 140 6.06 -22.82 8.50
CA VAL A 140 5.35 -21.61 8.08
C VAL A 140 6.08 -20.98 6.90
N ILE A 141 5.39 -20.70 5.80
CA ILE A 141 5.92 -19.86 4.73
C ILE A 141 5.75 -18.41 5.17
N GLY A 142 6.87 -17.72 5.50
CA GLY A 142 6.85 -16.42 6.20
C GLY A 142 7.28 -15.23 5.36
N GLY A 143 7.65 -15.42 4.09
CA GLY A 143 8.22 -14.35 3.27
C GLY A 143 9.73 -14.23 3.38
N ARG A 144 10.34 -13.23 2.73
CA ARG A 144 11.80 -13.09 2.68
C ARG A 144 12.36 -12.50 3.98
N VAL A 145 13.58 -12.88 4.34
CA VAL A 145 14.36 -12.31 5.45
C VAL A 145 14.48 -10.79 5.29
N GLY A 146 14.30 -10.06 6.39
CA GLY A 146 14.43 -8.60 6.45
C GLY A 146 13.32 -7.84 5.71
N GLY A 147 12.25 -8.51 5.28
CA GLY A 147 11.04 -7.87 4.79
C GLY A 147 10.02 -7.65 5.89
N MET A 148 9.24 -6.58 5.83
CA MET A 148 8.24 -6.27 6.86
C MET A 148 7.32 -7.45 7.21
N PRO A 149 6.76 -8.24 6.26
CA PRO A 149 5.88 -9.35 6.60
C PRO A 149 6.55 -10.41 7.50
N GLU A 150 7.79 -10.73 7.23
CA GLU A 150 8.55 -11.71 8.02
C GLU A 150 8.91 -11.14 9.39
N MET A 151 9.45 -9.91 9.43
CA MET A 151 9.89 -9.29 10.69
C MET A 151 8.72 -9.02 11.66
N THR A 152 7.56 -8.56 11.17
CA THR A 152 6.36 -8.35 11.98
C THR A 152 5.78 -9.66 12.48
N PHE A 153 5.81 -10.73 11.67
CA PHE A 153 5.42 -12.06 12.12
C PHE A 153 6.35 -12.58 13.22
N GLU A 154 7.66 -12.49 13.05
CA GLU A 154 8.63 -12.85 14.11
C GLU A 154 8.42 -12.02 15.38
N TRP A 155 8.17 -10.72 15.24
CA TRP A 155 7.85 -9.84 16.37
C TRP A 155 6.62 -10.34 17.12
N ALA A 156 5.53 -10.61 16.42
CA ALA A 156 4.29 -11.13 17.00
C ALA A 156 4.53 -12.44 17.76
N LEU A 157 5.35 -13.35 17.23
CA LEU A 157 5.74 -14.60 17.91
C LEU A 157 6.49 -14.31 19.21
N LYS A 158 7.51 -13.45 19.16
CA LYS A 158 8.36 -13.11 20.31
C LYS A 158 7.54 -12.45 21.44
N GLN A 159 6.61 -11.52 21.09
CA GLN A 159 5.72 -10.89 22.07
C GLN A 159 4.78 -11.91 22.77
N ASN A 160 4.54 -13.06 22.14
CA ASN A 160 3.73 -14.13 22.71
C ASN A 160 4.57 -15.29 23.29
N GLY A 161 5.86 -15.06 23.55
CA GLY A 161 6.76 -16.02 24.19
C GLY A 161 7.14 -17.22 23.31
N ILE A 162 7.07 -17.06 21.97
CA ILE A 162 7.46 -18.06 21.00
C ILE A 162 8.77 -17.62 20.35
N ASN A 163 9.76 -18.48 20.37
CA ASN A 163 11.04 -18.22 19.70
C ASN A 163 10.95 -18.64 18.21
N PRO A 164 10.98 -17.68 17.26
CA PRO A 164 10.83 -17.99 15.84
C PRO A 164 11.96 -18.87 15.29
N LYS A 165 13.13 -18.90 15.94
CA LYS A 165 14.31 -19.67 15.48
C LYS A 165 14.36 -21.10 16.01
N SER A 166 13.60 -21.42 17.08
CA SER A 166 13.68 -22.75 17.73
C SER A 166 12.34 -23.44 17.90
N ASP A 167 11.23 -22.70 17.97
CA ASP A 167 9.93 -23.28 18.29
C ASP A 167 9.14 -23.70 17.06
N LEU A 168 9.47 -23.14 15.88
CA LEU A 168 8.86 -23.46 14.60
C LEU A 168 9.91 -23.34 13.48
N ASN A 169 9.55 -23.73 12.26
CA ASN A 169 10.37 -23.51 11.08
C ASN A 169 9.71 -22.46 10.19
N ILE A 170 10.32 -21.28 10.02
CA ILE A 170 9.86 -20.25 9.08
C ILE A 170 10.67 -20.39 7.80
N ASP A 171 10.00 -20.79 6.72
CA ASP A 171 10.60 -20.84 5.38
C ASP A 171 10.57 -19.45 4.73
N THR A 172 11.74 -18.86 4.60
CA THR A 172 11.95 -17.54 4.01
C THR A 172 12.53 -17.61 2.59
N SER A 173 12.65 -18.80 2.02
CA SER A 173 13.25 -19.01 0.70
C SER A 173 12.26 -18.78 -0.46
N ILE A 174 10.95 -18.77 -0.18
CA ILE A 174 9.90 -18.64 -1.19
C ILE A 174 9.58 -17.17 -1.43
N ALA A 175 9.76 -16.72 -2.68
CA ALA A 175 9.45 -15.36 -3.07
C ALA A 175 7.96 -15.05 -2.88
N PHE A 176 7.65 -13.82 -2.44
CA PHE A 176 6.30 -13.36 -2.11
C PHE A 176 5.23 -13.73 -3.16
N PRO A 177 5.42 -13.53 -4.48
CA PRO A 177 4.43 -13.91 -5.49
C PRO A 177 4.20 -15.42 -5.64
N ALA A 178 5.11 -16.25 -5.11
CA ALA A 178 5.05 -17.71 -5.22
C ALA A 178 4.47 -18.40 -3.97
N MET A 179 4.26 -17.66 -2.86
CA MET A 179 3.88 -18.23 -1.57
C MET A 179 2.51 -18.92 -1.61
N GLU A 180 1.50 -18.31 -2.24
CA GLU A 180 0.17 -18.92 -2.43
C GLU A 180 0.27 -20.24 -3.19
N GLY A 181 0.94 -20.23 -4.34
CA GLY A 181 1.11 -21.43 -5.17
C GLY A 181 1.88 -22.54 -4.45
N ALA A 182 2.93 -22.21 -3.69
CA ALA A 182 3.69 -23.16 -2.89
C ALA A 182 2.82 -23.79 -1.79
N PHE A 183 2.01 -22.98 -1.10
CA PHE A 183 1.09 -23.47 -0.09
C PHE A 183 0.02 -24.39 -0.71
N ILE A 184 -0.64 -23.99 -1.80
CA ILE A 184 -1.61 -24.83 -2.52
C ILE A 184 -0.94 -26.14 -2.98
N GLY A 185 0.32 -26.09 -3.44
CA GLY A 185 1.11 -27.25 -3.86
C GLY A 185 1.56 -28.19 -2.73
N GLY A 186 1.24 -27.88 -1.46
CA GLY A 186 1.50 -28.73 -0.31
C GLY A 186 2.70 -28.35 0.55
N THR A 187 3.38 -27.22 0.27
CA THR A 187 4.47 -26.71 1.10
C THR A 187 3.92 -26.02 2.35
N GLY A 188 4.55 -26.24 3.48
CA GLY A 188 4.20 -25.62 4.76
C GLY A 188 2.88 -26.11 5.38
N ASP A 189 2.77 -25.99 6.69
CA ASP A 189 1.54 -26.19 7.45
C ASP A 189 0.71 -24.89 7.50
N PHE A 190 1.42 -23.76 7.47
CA PHE A 190 0.87 -22.41 7.48
C PHE A 190 1.57 -21.54 6.43
N VAL A 191 0.92 -20.45 6.06
CA VAL A 191 1.48 -19.40 5.20
C VAL A 191 0.95 -18.04 5.62
N THR A 192 1.76 -17.00 5.52
CA THR A 192 1.32 -15.60 5.63
C THR A 192 0.95 -15.08 4.24
N LEU A 193 -0.29 -14.65 4.04
CA LEU A 193 -0.78 -14.15 2.75
C LEU A 193 -1.50 -12.81 2.92
N PHE A 194 -1.30 -11.94 1.96
CA PHE A 194 -2.12 -10.74 1.82
C PHE A 194 -3.42 -11.05 1.07
N GLU A 195 -4.40 -10.17 1.15
CA GLU A 195 -5.58 -10.23 0.31
C GLU A 195 -5.30 -9.69 -1.12
N PRO A 196 -5.89 -10.29 -2.18
CA PRO A 196 -7.00 -11.25 -2.14
C PRO A 196 -6.59 -12.73 -1.98
N ASN A 197 -5.30 -13.04 -1.90
CA ASN A 197 -4.79 -14.42 -1.92
C ASN A 197 -5.27 -15.25 -0.71
N ALA A 198 -5.32 -14.64 0.49
CA ALA A 198 -5.82 -15.34 1.68
C ALA A 198 -7.28 -15.80 1.52
N THR A 199 -8.15 -14.92 1.03
CA THR A 199 -9.55 -15.26 0.71
C THR A 199 -9.65 -16.28 -0.43
N SER A 200 -8.79 -16.18 -1.46
CA SER A 200 -8.73 -17.16 -2.56
C SER A 200 -8.43 -18.56 -2.06
N VAL A 201 -7.40 -18.71 -1.23
CA VAL A 201 -7.02 -20.02 -0.64
C VAL A 201 -8.15 -20.59 0.21
N GLU A 202 -8.79 -19.76 1.04
CA GLU A 202 -9.90 -20.19 1.91
C GLU A 202 -11.14 -20.61 1.12
N LYS A 203 -11.57 -19.84 0.13
CA LYS A 203 -12.74 -20.14 -0.70
C LYS A 203 -12.57 -21.40 -1.56
N ASN A 204 -11.36 -21.62 -2.05
CA ASN A 204 -11.06 -22.80 -2.85
C ASN A 204 -10.80 -24.05 -1.99
N GLY A 205 -10.91 -23.95 -0.66
CA GLY A 205 -10.80 -25.07 0.28
C GLY A 205 -9.36 -25.57 0.46
N TYR A 206 -8.36 -24.75 0.13
CA TYR A 206 -6.94 -25.12 0.31
C TYR A 206 -6.42 -24.79 1.71
N GLY A 207 -7.15 -23.96 2.48
CA GLY A 207 -6.76 -23.56 3.83
C GLY A 207 -7.83 -22.76 4.54
N TYR A 208 -7.49 -22.27 5.73
CA TYR A 208 -8.38 -21.49 6.60
C TYR A 208 -7.62 -20.28 7.13
N VAL A 209 -8.18 -19.10 7.04
CA VAL A 209 -7.65 -17.91 7.69
C VAL A 209 -7.86 -18.05 9.21
N VAL A 210 -6.78 -18.03 9.98
CA VAL A 210 -6.81 -18.29 11.44
C VAL A 210 -6.39 -17.08 12.27
N ALA A 211 -5.64 -16.13 11.72
CA ALA A 211 -5.26 -14.90 12.43
C ALA A 211 -4.96 -13.75 11.45
N TYR A 212 -5.09 -12.53 11.93
CA TYR A 212 -4.60 -11.30 11.29
C TYR A 212 -3.30 -10.86 11.97
N ILE A 213 -2.19 -10.86 11.23
CA ILE A 213 -0.86 -10.56 11.79
C ILE A 213 -0.78 -9.11 12.29
N GLY A 214 -1.46 -8.19 11.59
CA GLY A 214 -1.49 -6.78 11.99
C GLY A 214 -2.02 -6.51 13.39
N GLU A 215 -2.95 -7.31 13.89
CA GLU A 215 -3.41 -7.20 15.28
C GLU A 215 -2.38 -7.68 16.29
N LEU A 216 -1.54 -8.63 15.88
CA LEU A 216 -0.55 -9.26 16.74
C LEU A 216 0.75 -8.46 16.83
N ALA A 217 1.11 -7.75 15.77
CA ALA A 217 2.37 -7.00 15.66
C ALA A 217 2.25 -5.54 16.16
N GLY A 218 1.03 -4.97 16.20
CA GLY A 218 0.80 -3.58 16.59
C GLY A 218 0.97 -2.57 15.46
N ASP A 219 0.87 -1.29 15.81
CA ASP A 219 0.89 -0.19 14.86
C ASP A 219 2.33 0.20 14.48
N VAL A 220 2.58 0.30 13.18
CA VAL A 220 3.85 0.70 12.56
C VAL A 220 3.56 1.46 11.26
N PRO A 221 4.46 2.30 10.74
CA PRO A 221 4.32 2.87 9.40
C PRO A 221 4.67 1.78 8.36
N TYR A 222 3.73 0.81 8.19
CA TYR A 222 4.03 -0.45 7.49
C TYR A 222 4.33 -0.26 6.01
N THR A 223 3.39 0.36 5.25
CA THR A 223 3.64 0.75 3.86
C THR A 223 3.43 2.25 3.69
N ALA A 224 4.40 2.89 3.07
CA ALA A 224 4.44 4.34 2.94
C ALA A 224 5.00 4.77 1.57
N TYR A 225 4.72 6.02 1.22
CA TYR A 225 5.27 6.66 0.03
C TYR A 225 6.60 7.31 0.33
N ASN A 226 7.53 7.09 -0.55
CA ASN A 226 8.90 7.54 -0.43
C ASN A 226 9.45 8.06 -1.77
N ALA A 227 10.43 8.94 -1.71
CA ALA A 227 11.12 9.46 -2.89
C ALA A 227 12.54 9.90 -2.52
N LYS A 228 13.42 10.05 -3.51
CA LYS A 228 14.75 10.61 -3.27
C LYS A 228 14.65 11.98 -2.59
N LYS A 229 15.57 12.26 -1.67
CA LYS A 229 15.68 13.56 -1.01
C LYS A 229 15.70 14.70 -2.02
N SER A 230 16.55 14.58 -3.06
CA SER A 230 16.64 15.58 -4.11
C SER A 230 15.33 15.75 -4.91
N TYR A 231 14.58 14.68 -5.12
CA TYR A 231 13.27 14.76 -5.79
C TYR A 231 12.25 15.53 -4.96
N ILE A 232 12.17 15.27 -3.67
CA ILE A 232 11.29 15.97 -2.71
C ILE A 232 11.61 17.47 -2.68
N GLU A 233 12.92 17.80 -2.58
CA GLU A 233 13.38 19.19 -2.54
C GLU A 233 13.09 19.97 -3.83
N ASN A 234 13.24 19.32 -4.99
CA ASN A 234 13.03 19.93 -6.29
C ASN A 234 11.55 19.93 -6.74
N ASN A 235 10.68 19.11 -6.15
CA ASN A 235 9.29 18.96 -6.55
C ASN A 235 8.30 19.10 -5.37
N PRO A 236 8.41 20.13 -4.51
CA PRO A 236 7.61 20.23 -3.28
C PRO A 236 6.11 20.28 -3.55
N GLU A 237 5.65 20.89 -4.64
CA GLU A 237 4.23 20.95 -5.00
C GLU A 237 3.70 19.58 -5.46
N VAL A 238 4.53 18.75 -6.11
CA VAL A 238 4.14 17.37 -6.44
C VAL A 238 3.91 16.56 -5.17
N ILE A 239 4.85 16.62 -4.23
CA ILE A 239 4.74 15.90 -2.94
C ILE A 239 3.48 16.36 -2.19
N LYS A 240 3.25 17.67 -2.10
CA LYS A 240 2.06 18.24 -1.46
C LYS A 240 0.75 17.77 -2.12
N ASN A 241 0.69 17.83 -3.45
CA ASN A 241 -0.50 17.47 -4.21
C ASN A 241 -0.75 15.94 -4.14
N PHE A 242 0.32 15.16 -4.19
CA PHE A 242 0.26 13.71 -4.03
C PHE A 242 -0.26 13.32 -2.63
N THR A 243 0.29 13.91 -1.57
CA THR A 243 -0.16 13.66 -0.19
C THR A 243 -1.62 14.04 0.02
N LYS A 244 -2.07 15.13 -0.63
CA LYS A 244 -3.47 15.57 -0.57
C LYS A 244 -4.42 14.57 -1.24
N ALA A 245 -4.05 14.01 -2.40
CA ALA A 245 -4.82 12.99 -3.09
C ALA A 245 -4.91 11.69 -2.26
N ILE A 246 -3.79 11.22 -1.71
CA ILE A 246 -3.74 10.03 -0.85
C ILE A 246 -4.59 10.23 0.42
N ASN A 247 -4.48 11.38 1.06
CA ASN A 247 -5.28 11.67 2.26
C ASN A 247 -6.79 11.68 1.98
N ARG A 248 -7.21 12.09 0.79
CA ARG A 248 -8.60 11.95 0.33
C ARG A 248 -9.00 10.48 0.20
N GLY A 249 -8.12 9.63 -0.35
CA GLY A 249 -8.33 8.19 -0.43
C GLY A 249 -8.49 7.53 0.93
N LEU A 250 -7.62 7.88 1.91
CA LEU A 250 -7.73 7.44 3.30
C LEU A 250 -9.06 7.87 3.93
N LYS A 251 -9.45 9.14 3.79
CA LYS A 251 -10.73 9.62 4.29
C LYS A 251 -11.92 8.91 3.65
N TYR A 252 -11.83 8.58 2.36
CA TYR A 252 -12.90 7.88 1.66
C TYR A 252 -13.15 6.48 2.27
N VAL A 253 -12.11 5.68 2.46
CA VAL A 253 -12.26 4.32 3.00
C VAL A 253 -12.82 4.29 4.42
N TYR A 254 -12.61 5.35 5.22
CA TYR A 254 -13.22 5.47 6.54
C TYR A 254 -14.67 5.99 6.52
N SER A 255 -15.04 6.80 5.53
CA SER A 255 -16.36 7.45 5.48
C SER A 255 -17.40 6.70 4.66
N HIS A 256 -17.01 5.66 3.91
CA HIS A 256 -17.90 4.88 3.05
C HIS A 256 -17.99 3.44 3.54
N ASP A 257 -19.04 2.75 3.16
CA ASP A 257 -19.18 1.32 3.45
C ASP A 257 -18.26 0.46 2.55
N SER A 258 -18.03 -0.76 2.98
CA SER A 258 -17.11 -1.67 2.29
C SER A 258 -17.57 -2.03 0.89
N LYS A 259 -18.87 -2.02 0.64
CA LYS A 259 -19.45 -2.30 -0.67
C LYS A 259 -19.13 -1.19 -1.69
N ASP A 260 -19.15 0.08 -1.28
CA ASP A 260 -18.81 1.19 -2.17
C ASP A 260 -17.32 1.21 -2.49
N ILE A 261 -16.48 0.90 -1.49
CA ILE A 261 -15.04 0.72 -1.70
C ILE A 261 -14.80 -0.47 -2.65
N ALA A 262 -15.46 -1.62 -2.40
CA ALA A 262 -15.34 -2.83 -3.20
C ALA A 262 -15.65 -2.59 -4.68
N LYS A 263 -16.68 -1.80 -5.01
CA LYS A 263 -17.02 -1.47 -6.40
C LYS A 263 -15.87 -0.77 -7.15
N ILE A 264 -15.16 0.13 -6.47
CA ILE A 264 -14.00 0.83 -7.05
C ILE A 264 -12.83 -0.15 -7.24
N MET A 265 -12.64 -1.04 -6.27
CA MET A 265 -11.53 -2.00 -6.28
C MET A 265 -11.64 -3.04 -7.39
N LEU A 266 -12.85 -3.37 -7.86
CA LEU A 266 -13.03 -4.36 -8.93
C LEU A 266 -12.34 -3.97 -10.25
N ASP A 267 -12.16 -2.69 -10.54
CA ASP A 267 -11.45 -2.23 -11.73
C ASP A 267 -9.94 -2.60 -11.69
N TYR A 268 -9.41 -2.82 -10.49
CA TYR A 268 -8.01 -3.20 -10.24
C TYR A 268 -7.84 -4.71 -10.01
N PHE A 269 -8.90 -5.40 -9.56
CA PHE A 269 -8.87 -6.82 -9.22
C PHE A 269 -9.99 -7.58 -9.96
N PRO A 270 -9.88 -7.74 -11.29
CA PRO A 270 -10.97 -8.28 -12.13
C PRO A 270 -11.31 -9.74 -11.83
N ASP A 271 -10.39 -10.49 -11.23
CA ASP A 271 -10.60 -11.90 -10.88
C ASP A 271 -11.32 -12.09 -9.52
N THR A 272 -11.64 -11.00 -8.82
CA THR A 272 -12.31 -11.02 -7.52
C THR A 272 -13.79 -10.65 -7.69
N THR A 273 -14.70 -11.42 -7.07
CA THR A 273 -16.13 -11.06 -7.11
C THR A 273 -16.43 -9.89 -6.18
N LEU A 274 -17.52 -9.14 -6.44
CA LEU A 274 -17.94 -8.05 -5.56
C LEU A 274 -18.15 -8.52 -4.10
N ALA A 275 -18.74 -9.70 -3.93
CA ALA A 275 -18.99 -10.25 -2.58
C ALA A 275 -17.68 -10.57 -1.84
N ASP A 276 -16.68 -11.09 -2.55
CA ASP A 276 -15.38 -11.36 -1.95
C ASP A 276 -14.62 -10.08 -1.64
N MET A 277 -14.66 -9.13 -2.56
CA MET A 277 -14.02 -7.83 -2.37
C MET A 277 -14.62 -7.10 -1.17
N GLU A 278 -15.94 -7.18 -0.96
CA GLU A 278 -16.61 -6.61 0.21
C GLU A 278 -16.09 -7.25 1.51
N ILE A 279 -15.96 -8.58 1.56
CA ILE A 279 -15.39 -9.32 2.71
C ILE A 279 -13.94 -8.89 2.96
N ILE A 280 -13.13 -8.79 1.92
CA ILE A 280 -11.73 -8.40 2.01
C ILE A 280 -11.56 -6.97 2.56
N VAL A 281 -12.35 -6.04 2.03
CA VAL A 281 -12.35 -4.66 2.50
C VAL A 281 -12.79 -4.57 3.95
N ASP A 282 -13.83 -5.34 4.35
CA ASP A 282 -14.28 -5.44 5.74
C ASP A 282 -13.18 -5.97 6.67
N ARG A 283 -12.42 -6.98 6.26
CA ARG A 283 -11.30 -7.52 7.05
C ARG A 283 -10.26 -6.43 7.35
N TYR A 284 -9.81 -5.69 6.33
CA TYR A 284 -8.83 -4.62 6.52
C TYR A 284 -9.38 -3.43 7.29
N LYS A 285 -10.63 -3.06 7.05
CA LYS A 285 -11.29 -1.95 7.74
C LYS A 285 -11.49 -2.25 9.23
N ASN A 286 -12.00 -3.44 9.57
CA ASN A 286 -12.20 -3.89 10.93
C ASN A 286 -10.87 -4.12 11.66
N GLY A 287 -9.84 -4.57 10.97
CA GLY A 287 -8.48 -4.71 11.48
C GLY A 287 -7.73 -3.38 11.61
N GLU A 288 -8.36 -2.24 11.25
CA GLU A 288 -7.74 -0.91 11.25
C GLU A 288 -6.39 -0.89 10.50
N ALA A 289 -6.34 -1.56 9.35
CA ALA A 289 -5.12 -1.71 8.56
C ALA A 289 -4.59 -0.39 8.01
N TRP A 290 -5.47 0.57 7.74
CA TRP A 290 -5.13 1.86 7.11
C TRP A 290 -4.99 2.97 8.13
N LYS A 291 -4.10 3.91 7.84
CA LYS A 291 -3.96 5.14 8.62
C LYS A 291 -5.20 6.03 8.46
N LYS A 292 -5.52 6.80 9.49
CA LYS A 292 -6.62 7.80 9.43
C LYS A 292 -6.27 9.01 8.57
N ASN A 293 -4.99 9.31 8.49
CA ASN A 293 -4.38 10.33 7.64
C ASN A 293 -2.94 9.90 7.28
N ILE A 294 -2.25 10.68 6.47
CA ILE A 294 -0.90 10.34 5.98
C ILE A 294 0.22 10.47 7.00
N THR A 295 -0.04 10.95 8.22
CA THR A 295 1.02 11.27 9.17
C THR A 295 1.71 10.02 9.71
N ILE A 296 2.99 10.13 9.97
CA ILE A 296 3.80 9.12 10.66
C ILE A 296 4.36 9.82 11.90
N ASN A 297 4.07 9.31 13.09
CA ASN A 297 4.57 9.87 14.33
C ASN A 297 5.90 9.23 14.77
N ARG A 298 6.54 9.81 15.80
CA ARG A 298 7.83 9.32 16.28
C ARG A 298 7.74 7.95 16.94
N ASP A 299 6.67 7.69 17.67
CA ASP A 299 6.50 6.41 18.36
C ASP A 299 6.35 5.27 17.34
N GLU A 300 5.60 5.48 16.24
CA GLU A 300 5.51 4.51 15.14
C GLU A 300 6.88 4.29 14.47
N TRP A 301 7.66 5.36 14.29
CA TRP A 301 9.01 5.29 13.70
C TRP A 301 10.00 4.54 14.61
N ASP A 302 9.93 4.75 15.89
CA ASP A 302 10.79 4.06 16.85
C ASP A 302 10.38 2.58 16.91
N HIS A 303 9.08 2.29 16.95
CA HIS A 303 8.57 0.92 17.00
C HIS A 303 8.96 0.07 15.77
N ILE A 304 8.90 0.63 14.55
CA ILE A 304 9.36 -0.15 13.38
C ILE A 304 10.86 -0.49 13.49
N GLN A 305 11.68 0.42 14.01
CA GLN A 305 13.10 0.15 14.19
C GLN A 305 13.36 -0.92 15.28
N GLU A 306 12.55 -0.95 16.36
CA GLU A 306 12.57 -2.03 17.35
C GLU A 306 12.25 -3.40 16.73
N ILE A 307 11.29 -3.45 15.81
CA ILE A 307 10.95 -4.67 15.08
C ILE A 307 12.13 -5.12 14.22
N ILE A 308 12.74 -4.21 13.46
CA ILE A 308 13.90 -4.50 12.59
C ILE A 308 15.10 -4.95 13.44
N GLU A 309 15.37 -4.28 14.56
CA GLU A 309 16.43 -4.68 15.51
C GLU A 309 16.16 -6.07 16.09
N SER A 310 14.92 -6.34 16.49
CA SER A 310 14.52 -7.64 17.03
C SER A 310 14.71 -8.80 16.02
N ALA A 311 14.55 -8.52 14.74
CA ALA A 311 14.85 -9.47 13.67
C ALA A 311 16.37 -9.68 13.46
N GLY A 312 17.19 -8.72 13.90
CA GLY A 312 18.64 -8.71 13.69
C GLY A 312 19.06 -8.06 12.38
N GLU A 313 18.16 -7.25 11.79
CA GLU A 313 18.34 -6.62 10.48
C GLU A 313 18.62 -5.11 10.57
N LEU A 314 18.73 -4.55 11.79
CA LEU A 314 19.03 -3.13 11.99
C LEU A 314 20.51 -2.91 12.32
N ASP A 315 21.24 -2.29 11.40
CA ASP A 315 22.63 -1.91 11.63
C ASP A 315 22.74 -0.73 12.62
N LYS A 316 21.88 0.27 12.42
CA LYS A 316 21.89 1.49 13.22
C LYS A 316 20.52 2.17 13.19
N TYR A 317 20.09 2.66 14.36
CA TYR A 317 18.90 3.53 14.45
C TYR A 317 19.08 4.83 13.66
N VAL A 318 18.05 5.19 12.92
CA VAL A 318 18.03 6.42 12.13
C VAL A 318 17.06 7.41 12.78
N PRO A 319 17.48 8.64 13.07
CA PRO A 319 16.60 9.66 13.64
C PRO A 319 15.41 9.94 12.71
N TYR A 320 14.25 10.15 13.30
CA TYR A 320 13.00 10.46 12.59
C TYR A 320 13.17 11.57 11.55
N ASP A 321 13.79 12.70 11.95
CA ASP A 321 13.92 13.89 11.10
C ASP A 321 14.87 13.68 9.90
N GLU A 322 15.66 12.61 9.89
CA GLU A 322 16.54 12.26 8.75
C GLU A 322 15.76 11.56 7.64
N LEU A 323 14.78 10.71 7.99
CA LEU A 323 14.08 9.90 6.99
C LEU A 323 12.59 10.21 6.82
N ILE A 324 11.97 10.94 7.76
CA ILE A 324 10.56 11.31 7.65
C ILE A 324 10.44 12.78 7.24
N TYR A 325 9.90 13.00 6.04
CA TYR A 325 9.58 14.34 5.53
C TYR A 325 8.19 14.77 5.99
N SER A 326 8.10 15.34 7.16
CA SER A 326 6.84 15.69 7.85
C SER A 326 6.25 17.05 7.48
N LYS A 327 6.84 17.77 6.54
CA LYS A 327 6.48 19.17 6.19
C LYS A 327 4.98 19.42 5.97
N TYR A 328 4.24 18.43 5.49
CA TYR A 328 2.83 18.59 5.16
C TYR A 328 1.89 17.88 6.16
N PHE A 329 2.42 17.28 7.23
CA PHE A 329 1.60 16.51 8.19
C PHE A 329 0.59 17.39 8.92
N ASP A 330 0.98 18.56 9.38
CA ASP A 330 0.10 19.52 10.08
C ASP A 330 -1.16 19.93 9.27
N MET A 331 -1.14 19.72 7.95
CA MET A 331 -2.31 19.98 7.10
C MET A 331 -3.44 18.96 7.28
N TYR A 332 -3.15 17.82 7.95
CA TYR A 332 -4.03 16.65 7.99
C TYR A 332 -4.34 16.15 9.41
N GLU A 333 -3.73 16.74 10.43
CA GLU A 333 -3.99 16.49 11.86
C GLU A 333 -5.34 17.10 12.38
#